data_df49135c8335c892d0616ad3a58b09e8
#
_entry.id   df49135c8335c892d0616ad3a58b09e8
#
_cell.length_a   1.000
_cell.length_b   1.000
_cell.length_c   1.000
_cell.angle_alpha   90.00
_cell.angle_beta   90.00
_cell.angle_gamma   90.00
#
_symmetry.space_group_name_H-M   'P 1'
#
loop_
_entity.id
_entity.type
_entity.pdbx_description
1 polymer ?
#
loop_
_entity_poly.entity_id
_entity_poly.type
_entity_poly.pdbx_seq_one_letter_code
_entity_poly.pdbx_strand_id
1 'polypeptide(L)'
;KEKPDGSVEILQDPEVELRIVEAFEKEGADAWYKAGARERFLGKLANDSWKKIDDILDVWFDSGSTHAFVLEDPQHFPTLAGIKRKIDGGKDTVMYLEGSDQHRGWFHSSLLESCGTRGRAPFDVVLTHGFVLDEQGRKMSKSLGNVTAPQDVIRQSGADILRMWV
;
A
#
# COMPACT_ATOMS: atom_id res chain seq x y z
N LYS A 1 4.70 22.24 12.48
CA LYS A 1 4.95 23.53 13.17
C LYS A 1 4.80 24.65 12.16
N GLU A 2 4.00 25.65 12.49
CA GLU A 2 3.88 26.85 11.64
C GLU A 2 5.07 27.78 11.91
N LYS A 3 5.65 28.31 10.84
CA LYS A 3 6.68 29.33 10.89
C LYS A 3 6.08 30.73 10.84
N PRO A 4 6.84 31.77 11.26
CA PRO A 4 6.33 33.15 11.24
C PRO A 4 5.92 33.67 9.84
N ASP A 5 6.45 33.07 8.78
CA ASP A 5 6.12 33.40 7.38
C ASP A 5 4.88 32.67 6.86
N GLY A 6 4.19 31.87 7.70
CA GLY A 6 3.02 31.09 7.34
C GLY A 6 3.33 29.76 6.67
N SER A 7 4.60 29.42 6.45
CA SER A 7 4.99 28.11 5.94
C SER A 7 4.91 27.04 7.05
N VAL A 8 4.76 25.77 6.63
CA VAL A 8 4.70 24.62 7.54
C VAL A 8 6.03 23.88 7.52
N GLU A 9 6.56 23.63 8.71
CA GLU A 9 7.71 22.76 8.93
C GLU A 9 7.24 21.37 9.34
N ILE A 10 7.74 20.33 8.66
CA ILE A 10 7.52 18.93 9.02
C ILE A 10 8.67 18.48 9.91
N LEU A 11 8.35 17.79 11.01
CA LEU A 11 9.36 17.22 11.89
C LEU A 11 10.00 16.01 11.20
N GLN A 12 11.31 16.06 11.11
CA GLN A 12 12.15 14.95 10.66
C GLN A 12 13.15 14.67 11.78
N ASP A 13 12.83 13.73 12.65
CA ASP A 13 13.65 13.36 13.80
C ASP A 13 13.64 11.83 13.94
N PRO A 14 14.81 11.16 13.76
CA PRO A 14 14.88 9.70 13.79
C PRO A 14 14.46 9.08 15.13
N GLU A 15 14.64 9.79 16.26
CA GLU A 15 14.20 9.26 17.56
C GLU A 15 12.67 9.31 17.69
N VAL A 16 12.03 10.33 17.12
CA VAL A 16 10.57 10.44 17.07
C VAL A 16 10.01 9.36 16.15
N GLU A 17 10.57 9.22 14.97
CA GLU A 17 10.17 8.21 13.99
C GLU A 17 10.28 6.80 14.56
N LEU A 18 11.40 6.47 15.21
CA LEU A 18 11.59 5.16 15.83
C LEU A 18 10.55 4.88 16.92
N ARG A 19 10.24 5.85 17.78
CA ARG A 19 9.20 5.68 18.81
C ARG A 19 7.81 5.43 18.22
N ILE A 20 7.51 6.06 17.09
CA ILE A 20 6.24 5.84 16.38
C ILE A 20 6.21 4.43 15.81
N VAL A 21 7.26 4.01 15.10
CA VAL A 21 7.37 2.67 14.51
C VAL A 21 7.22 1.59 15.57
N GLU A 22 7.98 1.66 16.66
CA GLU A 22 7.90 0.69 17.77
C GLU A 22 6.52 0.64 18.41
N ALA A 23 5.82 1.77 18.51
CA ALA A 23 4.47 1.80 19.03
C ALA A 23 3.48 1.14 18.08
N PHE A 24 3.61 1.40 16.79
CA PHE A 24 2.75 0.80 15.76
C PHE A 24 2.96 -0.70 15.62
N GLU A 25 4.18 -1.18 15.72
CA GLU A 25 4.48 -2.62 15.74
C GLU A 25 3.84 -3.34 16.93
N LYS A 26 3.82 -2.72 18.10
CA LYS A 26 3.32 -3.33 19.34
C LYS A 26 1.80 -3.17 19.55
N GLU A 27 1.25 -2.05 19.11
CA GLU A 27 -0.08 -1.58 19.51
C GLU A 27 -1.01 -1.30 18.31
N GLY A 28 -0.48 -1.38 17.09
CA GLY A 28 -1.16 -0.96 15.88
C GLY A 28 -1.20 0.56 15.69
N ALA A 29 -1.69 1.02 14.55
CA ALA A 29 -1.76 2.43 14.18
C ALA A 29 -2.65 3.27 15.12
N ASP A 30 -3.58 2.63 15.83
CA ASP A 30 -4.42 3.28 16.84
C ASP A 30 -3.62 3.92 17.98
N ALA A 31 -2.36 3.51 18.16
CA ALA A 31 -1.44 4.16 19.10
C ALA A 31 -1.30 5.67 18.86
N TRP A 32 -1.47 6.10 17.60
CA TRP A 32 -1.44 7.52 17.22
C TRP A 32 -2.56 8.34 17.87
N TYR A 33 -3.75 7.75 18.06
CA TYR A 33 -4.94 8.44 18.53
C TYR A 33 -5.16 8.33 20.05
N LYS A 34 -4.27 7.61 20.76
CA LYS A 34 -4.36 7.48 22.22
C LYS A 34 -4.09 8.81 22.93
N ALA A 35 -4.71 9.00 24.08
CA ALA A 35 -4.43 10.14 24.93
C ALA A 35 -2.95 10.19 25.31
N GLY A 36 -2.31 11.37 25.20
CA GLY A 36 -0.91 11.53 25.47
C GLY A 36 0.05 11.06 24.35
N ALA A 37 -0.48 10.63 23.20
CA ALA A 37 0.33 10.16 22.09
C ALA A 37 1.34 11.21 21.61
N ARG A 38 0.93 12.49 21.54
CA ARG A 38 1.80 13.58 21.13
C ARG A 38 3.04 13.67 22.04
N GLU A 39 2.86 13.71 23.33
CA GLU A 39 3.92 13.82 24.34
C GLU A 39 4.80 12.56 24.33
N ARG A 40 4.16 11.39 24.21
CA ARG A 40 4.85 10.11 24.12
C ARG A 40 5.81 10.05 22.94
N PHE A 41 5.35 10.46 21.75
CA PHE A 41 6.15 10.37 20.53
C PHE A 41 7.21 11.48 20.45
N LEU A 42 6.86 12.70 20.84
CA LEU A 42 7.80 13.81 20.84
C LEU A 42 8.92 13.67 21.89
N GLY A 43 8.64 13.06 23.05
CA GLY A 43 9.62 12.89 24.12
C GLY A 43 10.23 14.24 24.52
N LYS A 44 11.52 14.41 24.32
CA LYS A 44 12.24 15.66 24.67
C LYS A 44 11.71 16.90 23.93
N LEU A 45 11.11 16.70 22.75
CA LEU A 45 10.54 17.78 21.93
C LEU A 45 9.10 18.13 22.31
N ALA A 46 8.52 17.51 23.35
CA ALA A 46 7.14 17.74 23.74
C ALA A 46 6.86 19.17 24.20
N ASN A 47 7.89 19.89 24.69
CA ASN A 47 7.81 21.29 25.10
C ASN A 47 7.82 22.28 23.91
N ASP A 48 8.16 21.80 22.71
CA ASP A 48 8.17 22.60 21.49
C ASP A 48 6.78 22.75 20.91
N SER A 49 6.63 23.68 19.96
CA SER A 49 5.35 24.00 19.30
C SER A 49 4.94 23.01 18.20
N TRP A 50 5.42 21.77 18.25
CA TRP A 50 5.02 20.73 17.34
C TRP A 50 3.57 20.30 17.57
N LYS A 51 2.78 20.20 16.50
CA LYS A 51 1.42 19.72 16.54
C LYS A 51 1.35 18.34 15.87
N LYS A 52 0.63 17.41 16.50
CA LYS A 52 0.24 16.15 15.88
C LYS A 52 -0.87 16.44 14.89
N ILE A 53 -0.80 15.86 13.70
CA ILE A 53 -1.82 15.93 12.67
C ILE A 53 -2.51 14.56 12.62
N ASP A 54 -3.83 14.57 12.58
CA ASP A 54 -4.65 13.35 12.59
C ASP A 54 -5.17 12.97 11.19
N ASP A 55 -4.62 13.60 10.15
CA ASP A 55 -4.89 13.22 8.78
C ASP A 55 -4.33 11.83 8.50
N ILE A 56 -5.08 11.05 7.76
CA ILE A 56 -4.71 9.69 7.34
C ILE A 56 -4.30 9.76 5.87
N LEU A 57 -3.25 9.07 5.50
CA LEU A 57 -2.89 8.90 4.11
C LEU A 57 -3.99 8.13 3.36
N ASP A 58 -4.16 8.43 2.08
CA ASP A 58 -5.09 7.70 1.23
C ASP A 58 -4.71 6.21 1.18
N VAL A 59 -5.70 5.34 1.14
CA VAL A 59 -5.49 3.89 1.09
C VAL A 59 -4.66 3.44 -0.13
N TRP A 60 -4.64 4.24 -1.20
CA TRP A 60 -3.77 3.97 -2.34
C TRP A 60 -2.29 4.12 -2.02
N PHE A 61 -1.93 4.90 -0.99
CA PHE A 61 -0.56 4.95 -0.49
C PHE A 61 -0.17 3.62 0.16
N ASP A 62 -1.03 3.05 0.98
CA ASP A 62 -0.77 1.73 1.58
C ASP A 62 -0.58 0.67 0.50
N SER A 63 -1.46 0.63 -0.49
CA SER A 63 -1.36 -0.28 -1.63
C SER A 63 -0.11 0.00 -2.47
N GLY A 64 0.21 1.26 -2.71
CA GLY A 64 1.36 1.68 -3.49
C GLY A 64 2.68 1.26 -2.88
N SER A 65 2.78 1.27 -1.55
CA SER A 65 4.01 0.89 -0.82
C SER A 65 4.28 -0.62 -0.77
N THR A 66 3.44 -1.47 -1.39
CA THR A 66 3.61 -2.93 -1.45
C THR A 66 5.02 -3.34 -1.89
N HIS A 67 5.64 -2.62 -2.83
CA HIS A 67 7.00 -2.89 -3.27
C HIS A 67 8.03 -2.82 -2.12
N ALA A 68 7.80 -1.98 -1.12
CA ALA A 68 8.70 -1.84 0.02
C ALA A 68 8.50 -2.98 1.03
N PHE A 69 7.26 -3.20 1.48
CA PHE A 69 7.01 -4.17 2.55
C PHE A 69 6.84 -5.62 2.08
N VAL A 70 6.79 -5.88 0.77
CA VAL A 70 6.76 -7.25 0.22
C VAL A 70 8.09 -7.61 -0.46
N LEU A 71 8.55 -6.79 -1.41
CA LEU A 71 9.72 -7.15 -2.23
C LEU A 71 11.05 -6.86 -1.54
N GLU A 72 11.07 -5.95 -0.57
CA GLU A 72 12.28 -5.51 0.13
C GLU A 72 12.34 -6.01 1.59
N ASP A 73 11.35 -6.77 2.06
CA ASP A 73 11.27 -7.28 3.43
C ASP A 73 11.69 -8.75 3.53
N PRO A 74 12.95 -9.04 3.90
CA PRO A 74 13.43 -10.40 4.05
C PRO A 74 12.90 -11.10 5.32
N GLN A 75 12.38 -10.35 6.27
CA GLN A 75 11.90 -10.92 7.52
C GLN A 75 10.56 -11.65 7.32
N HIS A 76 9.62 -10.99 6.64
CA HIS A 76 8.28 -11.54 6.44
C HIS A 76 8.17 -12.30 5.11
N PHE A 77 8.98 -11.96 4.12
CA PHE A 77 8.98 -12.57 2.78
C PHE A 77 10.37 -13.11 2.39
N PRO A 78 10.91 -14.09 3.14
CA PRO A 78 12.29 -14.58 2.90
C PRO A 78 12.50 -15.20 1.52
N THR A 79 11.45 -15.69 0.88
CA THR A 79 11.53 -16.22 -0.50
C THR A 79 11.73 -15.13 -1.54
N LEU A 80 11.43 -13.88 -1.20
CA LEU A 80 11.62 -12.69 -2.02
C LEU A 80 12.84 -11.86 -1.60
N ALA A 81 13.54 -12.28 -0.56
CA ALA A 81 14.62 -11.51 0.08
C ALA A 81 15.82 -11.19 -0.83
N GLY A 82 15.97 -11.87 -1.94
CA GLY A 82 17.01 -11.59 -2.93
C GLY A 82 16.65 -10.53 -3.97
N ILE A 83 15.40 -10.13 -4.00
CA ILE A 83 14.88 -9.18 -5.01
C ILE A 83 15.27 -7.76 -4.61
N LYS A 84 16.52 -7.41 -4.89
CA LYS A 84 17.02 -6.05 -4.72
C LYS A 84 16.88 -5.30 -6.04
N ARG A 85 15.92 -4.42 -6.08
CA ARG A 85 15.71 -3.57 -7.23
C ARG A 85 16.68 -2.40 -7.19
N LYS A 86 17.71 -2.45 -8.04
CA LYS A 86 18.68 -1.38 -8.22
C LYS A 86 18.22 -0.43 -9.33
N ILE A 87 18.70 0.81 -9.29
CA ILE A 87 18.42 1.82 -10.33
C ILE A 87 18.84 1.34 -11.72
N ASP A 88 19.94 0.60 -11.81
CA ASP A 88 20.52 0.06 -13.04
C ASP A 88 19.90 -1.27 -13.52
N GLY A 89 18.83 -1.72 -12.87
CA GLY A 89 18.22 -3.02 -13.10
C GLY A 89 18.96 -4.13 -12.35
N GLY A 90 18.22 -4.99 -11.70
CA GLY A 90 18.72 -6.24 -11.14
C GLY A 90 18.56 -7.38 -12.15
N LYS A 91 18.95 -8.59 -11.76
CA LYS A 91 18.68 -9.81 -12.55
C LYS A 91 17.23 -10.28 -12.42
N ASP A 92 16.55 -9.84 -11.38
CA ASP A 92 15.20 -10.29 -11.06
C ASP A 92 14.18 -9.47 -11.83
N THR A 93 13.24 -10.16 -12.45
CA THR A 93 12.12 -9.57 -13.16
C THR A 93 10.89 -9.58 -12.26
N VAL A 94 10.35 -8.41 -11.97
CA VAL A 94 9.12 -8.25 -11.21
C VAL A 94 7.97 -7.95 -12.15
N MET A 95 6.93 -8.78 -12.08
CA MET A 95 5.69 -8.61 -12.83
C MET A 95 4.58 -8.17 -11.89
N TYR A 96 3.90 -7.08 -12.23
CA TYR A 96 2.62 -6.70 -11.64
C TYR A 96 1.49 -7.25 -12.50
N LEU A 97 0.60 -8.03 -11.87
CA LEU A 97 -0.51 -8.71 -12.53
C LEU A 97 -1.83 -8.30 -11.87
N GLU A 98 -2.68 -7.59 -12.60
CA GLU A 98 -4.00 -7.16 -12.14
C GLU A 98 -4.91 -6.79 -13.31
N GLY A 99 -6.15 -6.40 -13.00
CA GLY A 99 -7.08 -5.87 -13.98
C GLY A 99 -6.63 -4.54 -14.58
N SER A 100 -7.09 -4.26 -15.78
CA SER A 100 -6.74 -3.04 -16.53
C SER A 100 -7.16 -1.73 -15.85
N ASP A 101 -8.07 -1.76 -14.87
CA ASP A 101 -8.46 -0.61 -14.05
C ASP A 101 -7.33 -0.15 -13.13
N GLN A 102 -6.36 -1.01 -12.81
CA GLN A 102 -5.23 -0.67 -11.95
C GLN A 102 -4.21 0.27 -12.58
N HIS A 103 -4.34 0.61 -13.86
CA HIS A 103 -3.60 1.73 -14.46
C HIS A 103 -3.91 3.08 -13.79
N ARG A 104 -5.09 3.21 -13.17
CA ARG A 104 -5.48 4.37 -12.34
C ARG A 104 -5.68 4.00 -10.87
N GLY A 105 -5.02 2.97 -10.40
CA GLY A 105 -5.08 2.47 -9.04
C GLY A 105 -3.69 2.03 -8.57
N TRP A 106 -3.54 0.76 -8.26
CA TRP A 106 -2.32 0.20 -7.68
C TRP A 106 -1.06 0.39 -8.53
N PHE A 107 -1.13 0.18 -9.85
CA PHE A 107 0.04 0.41 -10.72
C PHE A 107 0.51 1.85 -10.66
N HIS A 108 -0.43 2.79 -10.65
CA HIS A 108 -0.13 4.21 -10.62
C HIS A 108 0.48 4.64 -9.28
N SER A 109 -0.15 4.33 -8.15
CA SER A 109 0.36 4.71 -6.83
C SER A 109 1.72 4.08 -6.56
N SER A 110 1.87 2.79 -6.83
CA SER A 110 3.14 2.08 -6.65
C SER A 110 4.26 2.63 -7.53
N LEU A 111 3.95 3.00 -8.77
CA LEU A 111 4.92 3.64 -9.67
C LEU A 111 5.42 4.97 -9.12
N LEU A 112 4.50 5.85 -8.70
CA LEU A 112 4.86 7.17 -8.17
C LEU A 112 5.70 7.06 -6.89
N GLU A 113 5.28 6.21 -5.96
CA GLU A 113 5.97 6.01 -4.69
C GLU A 113 7.37 5.40 -4.87
N SER A 114 7.50 4.39 -5.72
CA SER A 114 8.79 3.77 -6.00
C SER A 114 9.72 4.73 -6.76
N CYS A 115 9.21 5.46 -7.74
CA CYS A 115 10.02 6.46 -8.43
C CYS A 115 10.47 7.57 -7.49
N GLY A 116 9.59 8.04 -6.59
CA GLY A 116 9.92 9.09 -5.64
C GLY A 116 10.91 8.67 -4.56
N THR A 117 10.87 7.41 -4.12
CA THR A 117 11.67 6.91 -2.99
C THR A 117 12.87 6.06 -3.39
N ARG A 118 12.86 5.43 -4.58
CA ARG A 118 13.91 4.52 -5.09
C ARG A 118 14.47 4.94 -6.45
N GLY A 119 13.89 5.96 -7.09
CA GLY A 119 14.36 6.45 -8.38
C GLY A 119 14.05 5.52 -9.57
N ARG A 120 13.16 4.53 -9.40
CA ARG A 120 12.80 3.58 -10.47
C ARG A 120 11.38 3.00 -10.28
N ALA A 121 10.83 2.43 -11.35
CA ALA A 121 9.57 1.65 -11.26
C ALA A 121 9.74 0.41 -10.36
N PRO A 122 8.69 0.00 -9.64
CA PRO A 122 8.72 -1.18 -8.78
C PRO A 122 8.61 -2.50 -9.57
N PHE A 123 8.27 -2.43 -10.83
CA PHE A 123 8.05 -3.55 -11.75
C PHE A 123 8.86 -3.39 -13.03
N ASP A 124 9.11 -4.50 -13.72
CA ASP A 124 9.70 -4.55 -15.05
C ASP A 124 8.62 -4.85 -16.09
N VAL A 125 7.59 -5.59 -15.71
CA VAL A 125 6.50 -6.02 -16.59
C VAL A 125 5.17 -5.75 -15.89
N VAL A 126 4.21 -5.25 -16.65
CA VAL A 126 2.80 -5.17 -16.24
C VAL A 126 1.99 -6.07 -17.15
N LEU A 127 1.31 -7.05 -16.56
CA LEU A 127 0.36 -7.90 -17.27
C LEU A 127 -1.05 -7.57 -16.78
N THR A 128 -1.92 -7.18 -17.69
CA THR A 128 -3.30 -6.84 -17.37
C THR A 128 -4.27 -7.81 -17.98
N HIS A 129 -5.32 -8.13 -17.23
CA HIS A 129 -6.46 -8.90 -17.71
C HIS A 129 -7.73 -8.05 -17.74
N GLY A 130 -8.76 -8.55 -18.41
CA GLY A 130 -10.09 -7.95 -18.43
C GLY A 130 -10.85 -8.26 -17.14
N PHE A 131 -12.18 -8.21 -17.24
CA PHE A 131 -13.09 -8.45 -16.13
C PHE A 131 -13.96 -9.68 -16.41
N VAL A 132 -14.38 -10.33 -15.34
CA VAL A 132 -15.43 -11.35 -15.43
C VAL A 132 -16.73 -10.65 -15.77
N LEU A 133 -17.43 -11.19 -16.78
CA LEU A 133 -18.64 -10.60 -17.32
C LEU A 133 -19.87 -11.40 -16.87
N ASP A 134 -21.01 -10.72 -16.81
CA ASP A 134 -22.30 -11.37 -16.64
C ASP A 134 -22.80 -12.02 -17.97
N GLU A 135 -23.93 -12.70 -17.91
CA GLU A 135 -24.54 -13.37 -19.10
C GLU A 135 -24.85 -12.41 -20.25
N GLN A 136 -24.93 -11.12 -19.98
CA GLN A 136 -25.16 -10.09 -20.99
C GLN A 136 -23.84 -9.44 -21.47
N GLY A 137 -22.68 -9.97 -21.06
CA GLY A 137 -21.38 -9.44 -21.42
C GLY A 137 -21.03 -8.12 -20.74
N ARG A 138 -21.64 -7.79 -19.60
CA ARG A 138 -21.37 -6.57 -18.86
C ARG A 138 -20.44 -6.85 -17.69
N LYS A 139 -19.54 -5.91 -17.39
CA LYS A 139 -18.70 -5.97 -16.19
C LYS A 139 -19.56 -6.11 -14.94
N MET A 140 -19.25 -7.07 -14.09
CA MET A 140 -19.89 -7.23 -12.80
C MET A 140 -19.54 -6.08 -11.86
N SER A 141 -20.53 -5.50 -11.20
CA SER A 141 -20.34 -4.47 -10.19
C SER A 141 -21.43 -4.50 -9.13
N LYS A 142 -21.07 -4.10 -7.91
CA LYS A 142 -22.02 -4.01 -6.79
C LYS A 142 -23.16 -3.03 -7.10
N SER A 143 -22.86 -1.95 -7.80
CA SER A 143 -23.85 -0.92 -8.16
C SER A 143 -24.89 -1.41 -9.18
N LEU A 144 -24.52 -2.35 -10.04
CA LEU A 144 -25.44 -2.97 -11.00
C LEU A 144 -26.19 -4.16 -10.40
N GLY A 145 -25.75 -4.68 -9.26
CA GLY A 145 -26.36 -5.85 -8.63
C GLY A 145 -26.20 -7.16 -9.42
N ASN A 146 -25.28 -7.20 -10.38
CA ASN A 146 -25.03 -8.35 -11.26
C ASN A 146 -23.82 -9.19 -10.85
N VAL A 147 -23.41 -9.08 -9.58
CA VAL A 147 -22.24 -9.82 -9.06
C VAL A 147 -22.67 -11.25 -8.74
N THR A 148 -21.98 -12.22 -9.32
CA THR A 148 -22.03 -13.63 -8.92
C THR A 148 -20.90 -13.89 -7.92
N ALA A 149 -21.24 -14.29 -6.69
CA ALA A 149 -20.21 -14.58 -5.68
C ALA A 149 -19.49 -15.90 -6.02
N PRO A 150 -18.15 -15.92 -5.98
CA PRO A 150 -17.38 -17.15 -6.24
C PRO A 150 -17.80 -18.34 -5.40
N GLN A 151 -18.18 -18.09 -4.14
CA GLN A 151 -18.64 -19.10 -3.20
C GLN A 151 -19.92 -19.83 -3.66
N ASP A 152 -20.80 -19.11 -4.36
CA ASP A 152 -22.04 -19.70 -4.90
C ASP A 152 -21.72 -20.65 -6.06
N VAL A 153 -20.84 -20.24 -6.96
CA VAL A 153 -20.36 -21.11 -8.05
C VAL A 153 -19.65 -22.34 -7.51
N ILE A 154 -18.78 -22.17 -6.51
CA ILE A 154 -18.06 -23.30 -5.90
C ILE A 154 -19.01 -24.29 -5.25
N ARG A 155 -20.04 -23.81 -4.55
CA ARG A 155 -21.04 -24.69 -3.93
C ARG A 155 -21.87 -25.48 -4.94
N GLN A 156 -22.19 -24.86 -6.08
CA GLN A 156 -23.04 -25.50 -7.10
C GLN A 156 -22.25 -26.41 -8.05
N SER A 157 -21.07 -25.96 -8.47
CA SER A 157 -20.38 -26.57 -9.62
C SER A 157 -18.90 -26.91 -9.34
N GLY A 158 -18.39 -26.57 -8.16
CA GLY A 158 -17.01 -26.80 -7.78
C GLY A 158 -16.05 -25.71 -8.26
N ALA A 159 -14.85 -25.70 -7.66
CA ALA A 159 -13.84 -24.69 -7.92
C ALA A 159 -13.23 -24.75 -9.33
N ASP A 160 -13.21 -25.91 -9.95
CA ASP A 160 -12.64 -26.07 -11.29
C ASP A 160 -13.52 -25.39 -12.37
N ILE A 161 -14.83 -25.44 -12.17
CA ILE A 161 -15.74 -24.70 -13.06
C ILE A 161 -15.53 -23.21 -12.93
N LEU A 162 -15.33 -22.70 -11.71
CA LEU A 162 -15.01 -21.30 -11.51
C LEU A 162 -13.70 -20.91 -12.22
N ARG A 163 -12.64 -21.74 -12.14
CA ARG A 163 -11.36 -21.49 -12.83
C ARG A 163 -11.47 -21.51 -14.36
N MET A 164 -12.41 -22.29 -14.89
CA MET A 164 -12.65 -22.31 -16.34
C MET A 164 -13.45 -21.12 -16.83
N TRP A 165 -14.19 -20.48 -15.94
CA TRP A 165 -15.00 -19.31 -16.28
C TRP A 165 -14.20 -18.00 -16.24
N VAL A 166 -13.19 -17.89 -15.36
CA VAL A 166 -12.38 -16.68 -15.15
C VAL A 166 -11.13 -16.58 -16.10
#